data_d786eaa19cab4e1a2f36165bc584cf10
#
_entry.id   d786eaa19cab4e1a2f36165bc584cf10
#
_cell.length_a   1.000
_cell.length_b   1.000
_cell.length_c   1.000
_cell.angle_alpha   90.00
_cell.angle_beta   90.00
_cell.angle_gamma   90.00
#
_symmetry.space_group_name_H-M   'P 1'
#
loop_
_entity.id
_entity.type
_entity.pdbx_description
1 polymer ?
#
loop_
_entity_poly.entity_id
_entity_poly.type
_entity_poly.pdbx_seq_one_letter_code
_entity_poly.pdbx_strand_id
1 'polypeptide(L)'
;MRCVDVLIIGAGLSGVVAGKRLLDARKTIQLVEKSASIGGRLANKRFDGAFFDTGAQFFTAKDPVFQNFVSDWVSSGVVKEWYSDYPGALSVHPRYRGSPAMNIIAKNIATRLPIKLKTKALRISREGEIWKTSFSNDEEIISKAILITTPVPQAIEIIDQSNVVLNKLVRKRLDKISYESCYAIMAILDKPSKIPSPGSISIADDIVSWISDNQQKGISEIPAITIHSNLDYLEYKNADIKDLEQSIIESAEKYSKAKVKSYQTHFWRYSKPLEQDAQRFVEANINTSLPPLFLAGDAMAGPRVEGAFMSGFYVADAITNNLS
;
A
#
# COMPACT_ATOMS: atom_id res chain seq x y z
N MET A 1 1.39 30.12 -11.33
CA MET A 1 1.35 28.74 -10.81
C MET A 1 0.74 27.85 -11.89
N ARG A 2 1.33 26.70 -12.23
CA ARG A 2 0.80 25.83 -13.31
C ARG A 2 -0.37 25.02 -12.76
N CYS A 3 -1.55 25.08 -13.40
CA CYS A 3 -2.69 24.23 -13.07
C CYS A 3 -2.50 22.87 -13.77
N VAL A 4 -2.67 21.78 -13.02
CA VAL A 4 -2.72 20.41 -13.57
C VAL A 4 -4.17 19.93 -13.67
N ASP A 5 -4.44 18.99 -14.55
CA ASP A 5 -5.78 18.41 -14.61
C ASP A 5 -6.08 17.62 -13.34
N VAL A 6 -5.12 16.80 -12.85
CA VAL A 6 -5.32 15.97 -11.68
C VAL A 6 -4.12 16.02 -10.72
N LEU A 7 -4.37 16.37 -9.47
CA LEU A 7 -3.43 16.13 -8.38
C LEU A 7 -3.74 14.78 -7.74
N ILE A 8 -2.72 13.92 -7.64
CA ILE A 8 -2.84 12.61 -6.97
C ILE A 8 -2.07 12.64 -5.66
N ILE A 9 -2.75 12.43 -4.54
CA ILE A 9 -2.16 12.40 -3.19
C ILE A 9 -1.94 10.95 -2.76
N GLY A 10 -0.68 10.53 -2.72
CA GLY A 10 -0.22 9.18 -2.39
C GLY A 10 0.36 8.44 -3.59
N ALA A 11 1.62 7.98 -3.47
CA ALA A 11 2.32 7.17 -4.48
C ALA A 11 2.37 5.68 -4.11
N GLY A 12 1.31 5.17 -3.48
CA GLY A 12 1.03 3.75 -3.35
C GLY A 12 0.62 3.15 -4.70
N LEU A 13 0.37 1.83 -4.73
CA LEU A 13 0.02 1.14 -5.98
C LEU A 13 -1.18 1.78 -6.69
N SER A 14 -2.25 2.09 -5.97
CA SER A 14 -3.44 2.72 -6.55
C SER A 14 -3.14 4.06 -7.21
N GLY A 15 -2.35 4.92 -6.53
CA GLY A 15 -1.98 6.23 -7.06
C GLY A 15 -1.10 6.17 -8.31
N VAL A 16 -0.11 5.26 -8.34
CA VAL A 16 0.77 5.13 -9.53
C VAL A 16 0.03 4.51 -10.71
N VAL A 17 -0.90 3.57 -10.48
CA VAL A 17 -1.75 2.98 -11.52
C VAL A 17 -2.66 4.04 -12.12
N ALA A 18 -3.36 4.80 -11.28
CA ALA A 18 -4.22 5.90 -11.73
C ALA A 18 -3.42 6.97 -12.48
N GLY A 19 -2.26 7.36 -11.95
CA GLY A 19 -1.37 8.34 -12.58
C GLY A 19 -0.91 7.90 -13.97
N LYS A 20 -0.51 6.64 -14.13
CA LYS A 20 -0.10 6.09 -15.43
C LYS A 20 -1.25 6.13 -16.44
N ARG A 21 -2.44 5.67 -16.07
CA ARG A 21 -3.60 5.68 -16.96
C ARG A 21 -4.05 7.10 -17.35
N LEU A 22 -4.07 8.03 -16.39
CA LEU A 22 -4.38 9.44 -16.66
C LEU A 22 -3.36 10.09 -17.61
N LEU A 23 -2.07 9.78 -17.43
CA LEU A 23 -1.02 10.27 -18.32
C LEU A 23 -1.18 9.68 -19.74
N ASP A 24 -1.52 8.38 -19.85
CA ASP A 24 -1.81 7.72 -21.13
C ASP A 24 -3.06 8.31 -21.81
N ALA A 25 -4.05 8.77 -21.02
CA ALA A 25 -5.21 9.54 -21.48
C ALA A 25 -4.90 11.03 -21.74
N ARG A 26 -3.61 11.41 -21.80
CA ARG A 26 -3.13 12.77 -22.09
C ARG A 26 -3.57 13.84 -21.08
N LYS A 27 -3.93 13.46 -19.86
CA LYS A 27 -4.19 14.42 -18.78
C LYS A 27 -2.86 14.90 -18.18
N THR A 28 -2.79 16.16 -17.81
CA THR A 28 -1.67 16.70 -17.04
C THR A 28 -1.85 16.33 -15.58
N ILE A 29 -0.86 15.67 -14.99
CA ILE A 29 -0.94 15.21 -13.61
C ILE A 29 0.23 15.70 -12.76
N GLN A 30 0.05 15.75 -11.47
CA GLN A 30 1.11 15.79 -10.48
C GLN A 30 0.80 14.76 -9.40
N LEU A 31 1.74 13.89 -9.09
CA LEU A 31 1.63 12.94 -8.00
C LEU A 31 2.52 13.38 -6.84
N VAL A 32 2.02 13.34 -5.61
CA VAL A 32 2.76 13.71 -4.40
C VAL A 32 2.78 12.56 -3.41
N GLU A 33 3.91 12.39 -2.73
CA GLU A 33 4.11 11.34 -1.72
C GLU A 33 4.85 11.92 -0.50
N LYS A 34 4.32 11.67 0.69
CA LYS A 34 4.93 12.14 1.95
C LYS A 34 6.26 11.46 2.28
N SER A 35 6.42 10.22 1.83
CA SER A 35 7.60 9.40 2.09
C SER A 35 8.75 9.73 1.12
N ALA A 36 9.94 9.21 1.43
CA ALA A 36 11.11 9.32 0.57
C ALA A 36 11.11 8.33 -0.61
N SER A 37 10.10 7.45 -0.70
CA SER A 37 9.99 6.43 -1.74
C SER A 37 8.54 6.16 -2.10
N ILE A 38 8.32 5.64 -3.30
CA ILE A 38 7.03 5.19 -3.80
C ILE A 38 6.75 3.73 -3.40
N GLY A 39 5.50 3.30 -3.56
CA GLY A 39 5.06 1.92 -3.37
C GLY A 39 4.14 1.73 -2.15
N GLY A 40 4.15 2.65 -1.18
CA GLY A 40 3.31 2.52 0.02
C GLY A 40 3.52 1.18 0.71
N ARG A 41 2.46 0.38 0.88
CA ARG A 41 2.53 -0.95 1.51
C ARG A 41 3.19 -2.05 0.66
N LEU A 42 3.71 -1.75 -0.52
CA LEU A 42 4.67 -2.58 -1.24
C LEU A 42 6.12 -2.25 -0.86
N ALA A 43 6.33 -1.48 0.20
CA ALA A 43 7.66 -1.02 0.61
C ALA A 43 8.61 -2.18 0.93
N ASN A 44 9.87 -1.93 0.66
CA ASN A 44 10.97 -2.81 1.05
C ASN A 44 12.02 -2.03 1.83
N LYS A 45 12.88 -2.74 2.50
CA LYS A 45 14.01 -2.18 3.23
C LYS A 45 15.26 -3.03 3.05
N ARG A 46 16.40 -2.38 3.14
CA ARG A 46 17.70 -3.04 3.14
C ARG A 46 18.49 -2.56 4.35
N PHE A 47 19.03 -3.48 5.12
CA PHE A 47 20.01 -3.17 6.17
C PHE A 47 20.96 -4.36 6.39
N ASP A 48 22.19 -4.10 6.79
CA ASP A 48 23.24 -5.07 7.12
C ASP A 48 23.37 -6.21 6.09
N GLY A 49 23.25 -5.87 4.79
CA GLY A 49 23.37 -6.83 3.69
C GLY A 49 22.10 -7.64 3.35
N ALA A 50 21.08 -7.61 4.20
CA ALA A 50 19.81 -8.28 3.95
C ALA A 50 18.82 -7.38 3.23
N PHE A 51 17.88 -8.01 2.51
CA PHE A 51 16.79 -7.35 1.81
C PHE A 51 15.44 -7.88 2.32
N PHE A 52 14.48 -6.98 2.54
CA PHE A 52 13.20 -7.30 3.16
C PHE A 52 12.04 -6.64 2.44
N ASP A 53 10.97 -7.38 2.15
CA ASP A 53 9.65 -6.80 1.94
C ASP A 53 9.02 -6.53 3.30
N THR A 54 8.65 -5.27 3.57
CA THR A 54 8.15 -4.86 4.88
C THR A 54 6.63 -4.90 4.99
N GLY A 55 5.93 -4.76 3.88
CA GLY A 55 4.48 -4.82 3.80
C GLY A 55 3.99 -6.10 3.13
N ALA A 56 3.38 -5.97 1.94
CA ALA A 56 2.89 -7.13 1.19
C ALA A 56 4.04 -8.09 0.84
N GLN A 57 3.87 -9.35 1.23
CA GLN A 57 4.87 -10.38 1.00
C GLN A 57 4.70 -11.06 -0.36
N PHE A 58 3.48 -11.08 -0.85
CA PHE A 58 3.08 -11.64 -2.14
C PHE A 58 1.73 -11.06 -2.55
N PHE A 59 1.29 -11.43 -3.74
CA PHE A 59 -0.08 -11.20 -4.20
C PHE A 59 -0.57 -12.36 -5.06
N THR A 60 -1.89 -12.41 -5.26
CA THR A 60 -2.58 -13.29 -6.20
C THR A 60 -3.29 -12.46 -7.25
N ALA A 61 -3.62 -13.01 -8.40
CA ALA A 61 -4.37 -12.36 -9.46
C ALA A 61 -5.62 -13.19 -9.79
N LYS A 62 -6.80 -12.59 -9.63
CA LYS A 62 -8.09 -13.21 -9.90
C LYS A 62 -8.89 -12.47 -10.97
N ASP A 63 -8.84 -11.14 -10.95
CA ASP A 63 -9.50 -10.30 -11.96
C ASP A 63 -8.80 -10.47 -13.33
N PRO A 64 -9.53 -10.78 -14.41
CA PRO A 64 -8.93 -11.01 -15.72
C PRO A 64 -8.09 -9.82 -16.24
N VAL A 65 -8.49 -8.60 -15.95
CA VAL A 65 -7.73 -7.40 -16.33
C VAL A 65 -6.39 -7.40 -15.59
N PHE A 66 -6.42 -7.66 -14.27
CA PHE A 66 -5.18 -7.70 -13.50
C PHE A 66 -4.27 -8.87 -13.90
N GLN A 67 -4.84 -10.03 -14.25
CA GLN A 67 -4.06 -11.18 -14.76
C GLN A 67 -3.25 -10.84 -16.01
N ASN A 68 -3.79 -10.04 -16.93
CA ASN A 68 -3.06 -9.60 -18.12
C ASN A 68 -1.82 -8.77 -17.72
N PHE A 69 -1.96 -7.81 -16.81
CA PHE A 69 -0.82 -7.05 -16.30
C PHE A 69 0.21 -7.92 -15.60
N VAL A 70 -0.24 -8.89 -14.80
CA VAL A 70 0.67 -9.83 -14.12
C VAL A 70 1.43 -10.69 -15.14
N SER A 71 0.79 -11.16 -16.21
CA SER A 71 1.44 -11.90 -17.30
C SER A 71 2.54 -11.09 -17.95
N ASP A 72 2.28 -9.82 -18.25
CA ASP A 72 3.29 -8.90 -18.82
C ASP A 72 4.45 -8.67 -17.85
N TRP A 73 4.18 -8.52 -16.57
CA TRP A 73 5.22 -8.37 -15.53
C TRP A 73 6.04 -9.63 -15.33
N VAL A 74 5.44 -10.81 -15.45
CA VAL A 74 6.17 -12.08 -15.41
C VAL A 74 7.07 -12.21 -16.64
N SER A 75 6.54 -11.93 -17.82
CA SER A 75 7.29 -11.99 -19.10
C SER A 75 8.46 -11.00 -19.13
N SER A 76 8.31 -9.82 -18.51
CA SER A 76 9.36 -8.81 -18.41
C SER A 76 10.29 -9.00 -17.19
N GLY A 77 10.07 -10.01 -16.35
CA GLY A 77 10.90 -10.29 -15.16
C GLY A 77 10.69 -9.34 -13.97
N VAL A 78 9.69 -8.45 -14.03
CA VAL A 78 9.31 -7.54 -12.93
C VAL A 78 8.70 -8.33 -11.77
N VAL A 79 7.97 -9.40 -12.10
CA VAL A 79 7.30 -10.28 -11.15
C VAL A 79 7.75 -11.71 -11.40
N LYS A 80 7.83 -12.49 -10.34
CA LYS A 80 8.06 -13.94 -10.40
C LYS A 80 6.97 -14.65 -9.59
N GLU A 81 6.60 -15.84 -10.06
CA GLU A 81 5.86 -16.75 -9.21
C GLU A 81 6.74 -17.15 -8.04
N TRP A 82 6.18 -17.10 -6.83
CA TRP A 82 6.85 -17.56 -5.63
C TRP A 82 6.49 -19.03 -5.37
N TYR A 83 5.20 -19.31 -5.38
CA TYR A 83 4.68 -20.68 -5.31
C TYR A 83 3.20 -20.75 -5.67
N SER A 84 2.75 -21.93 -6.12
CA SER A 84 1.34 -22.23 -6.43
C SER A 84 0.72 -23.15 -5.38
N ASP A 85 1.48 -24.13 -4.91
CA ASP A 85 0.98 -25.15 -4.02
C ASP A 85 1.45 -24.88 -2.58
N TYR A 86 0.48 -24.70 -1.70
CA TYR A 86 0.73 -24.64 -0.27
C TYR A 86 -0.01 -25.81 0.41
N PRO A 87 0.66 -26.67 1.21
CA PRO A 87 0.01 -27.77 1.90
C PRO A 87 -1.19 -27.29 2.73
N GLY A 88 -2.38 -27.79 2.43
CA GLY A 88 -3.62 -27.40 3.10
C GLY A 88 -4.32 -26.15 2.54
N ALA A 89 -3.85 -25.54 1.46
CA ALA A 89 -4.54 -24.42 0.82
C ALA A 89 -5.72 -24.88 -0.03
N LEU A 90 -6.89 -24.27 0.20
CA LEU A 90 -8.13 -24.54 -0.56
C LEU A 90 -8.16 -23.90 -1.95
N SER A 91 -7.14 -23.18 -2.37
CA SER A 91 -7.12 -22.49 -3.68
C SER A 91 -5.76 -22.56 -4.39
N VAL A 92 -5.80 -22.96 -5.65
CA VAL A 92 -4.67 -23.17 -6.58
C VAL A 92 -4.28 -21.86 -7.30
N HIS A 93 -4.33 -20.73 -6.64
CA HIS A 93 -3.92 -19.47 -7.29
C HIS A 93 -2.43 -19.22 -7.04
N PRO A 94 -1.62 -19.04 -8.11
CA PRO A 94 -0.22 -18.68 -7.96
C PRO A 94 -0.03 -17.46 -7.07
N ARG A 95 0.95 -17.52 -6.19
CA ARG A 95 1.40 -16.38 -5.41
C ARG A 95 2.61 -15.76 -6.07
N TYR A 96 2.50 -14.50 -6.37
CA TYR A 96 3.52 -13.74 -7.08
C TYR A 96 4.27 -12.82 -6.12
N ARG A 97 5.54 -12.61 -6.40
CA ARG A 97 6.39 -11.62 -5.74
C ARG A 97 7.06 -10.69 -6.73
N GLY A 98 7.42 -9.49 -6.30
CA GLY A 98 8.28 -8.60 -7.08
C GLY A 98 9.73 -9.15 -7.19
N SER A 99 10.41 -8.81 -8.23
CA SER A 99 11.81 -9.19 -8.48
C SER A 99 12.65 -7.94 -8.76
N PRO A 100 13.53 -7.51 -7.84
CA PRO A 100 14.02 -8.20 -6.64
C PRO A 100 13.08 -8.15 -5.42
N ALA A 101 12.13 -7.22 -5.31
CA ALA A 101 11.23 -7.07 -4.18
C ALA A 101 9.90 -6.42 -4.58
N MET A 102 8.91 -6.45 -3.69
CA MET A 102 7.53 -6.05 -4.02
C MET A 102 7.39 -4.63 -4.57
N ASN A 103 8.20 -3.67 -4.13
CA ASN A 103 8.08 -2.29 -4.58
C ASN A 103 8.47 -2.08 -6.06
N ILE A 104 9.11 -3.06 -6.70
CA ILE A 104 9.46 -2.96 -8.13
C ILE A 104 8.21 -2.80 -9.00
N ILE A 105 7.08 -3.38 -8.58
CA ILE A 105 5.81 -3.27 -9.29
C ILE A 105 5.39 -1.81 -9.39
N ALA A 106 5.35 -1.11 -8.25
CA ALA A 106 5.01 0.31 -8.24
C ALA A 106 6.03 1.16 -9.00
N LYS A 107 7.33 0.84 -8.88
CA LYS A 107 8.41 1.54 -9.60
C LYS A 107 8.32 1.36 -11.11
N ASN A 108 8.00 0.17 -11.57
CA ASN A 108 7.82 -0.14 -12.99
C ASN A 108 6.67 0.70 -13.59
N ILE A 109 5.51 0.72 -12.93
CA ILE A 109 4.35 1.51 -13.34
C ILE A 109 4.66 3.02 -13.30
N ALA A 110 5.39 3.45 -12.28
CA ALA A 110 5.70 4.86 -12.03
C ALA A 110 6.73 5.45 -13.00
N THR A 111 7.28 4.66 -13.91
CA THR A 111 8.23 5.15 -14.91
C THR A 111 7.64 6.31 -15.70
N ARG A 112 8.35 7.47 -15.71
CA ARG A 112 7.94 8.74 -16.33
C ARG A 112 6.78 9.49 -15.66
N LEU A 113 6.28 9.04 -14.49
CA LEU A 113 5.29 9.82 -13.75
C LEU A 113 5.95 11.04 -13.08
N PRO A 114 5.32 12.21 -13.12
CA PRO A 114 5.78 13.39 -12.39
C PRO A 114 5.44 13.24 -10.90
N ILE A 115 6.40 12.73 -10.11
CA ILE A 115 6.22 12.44 -8.68
C ILE A 115 7.09 13.37 -7.85
N LYS A 116 6.48 14.07 -6.88
CA LYS A 116 7.19 14.78 -5.80
C LYS A 116 7.17 13.93 -4.54
N LEU A 117 8.35 13.51 -4.09
CA LEU A 117 8.54 12.79 -2.82
C LEU A 117 8.73 13.77 -1.67
N LYS A 118 8.64 13.28 -0.42
CA LYS A 118 8.77 14.09 0.81
C LYS A 118 7.82 15.29 0.85
N THR A 119 6.67 15.15 0.19
CA THR A 119 5.69 16.21 0.01
C THR A 119 4.35 15.76 0.61
N LYS A 120 4.10 16.15 1.86
CA LYS A 120 2.86 15.80 2.58
C LYS A 120 1.79 16.87 2.28
N ALA A 121 0.65 16.44 1.72
CA ALA A 121 -0.52 17.31 1.60
C ALA A 121 -1.08 17.61 2.99
N LEU A 122 -1.34 18.88 3.27
CA LEU A 122 -1.86 19.37 4.53
C LEU A 122 -3.33 19.77 4.41
N ARG A 123 -3.66 20.59 3.41
CA ARG A 123 -5.02 21.11 3.19
C ARG A 123 -5.35 21.19 1.72
N ILE A 124 -6.65 21.08 1.42
CA ILE A 124 -7.23 21.34 0.13
C ILE A 124 -8.27 22.45 0.27
N SER A 125 -8.29 23.42 -0.62
CA SER A 125 -9.28 24.50 -0.63
C SER A 125 -9.89 24.65 -2.02
N ARG A 126 -11.18 24.93 -2.04
CA ARG A 126 -11.90 25.23 -3.28
C ARG A 126 -11.64 26.67 -3.69
N GLU A 127 -11.26 26.89 -4.94
CA GLU A 127 -11.16 28.21 -5.58
C GLU A 127 -11.99 28.20 -6.88
N GLY A 128 -13.28 28.52 -6.78
CA GLY A 128 -14.21 28.40 -7.92
C GLY A 128 -14.43 26.94 -8.32
N GLU A 129 -14.05 26.57 -9.53
CA GLU A 129 -14.18 25.23 -10.10
C GLU A 129 -12.87 24.40 -10.02
N ILE A 130 -11.90 24.84 -9.22
CA ILE A 130 -10.60 24.21 -9.08
C ILE A 130 -10.24 24.00 -7.61
N TRP A 131 -9.26 23.15 -7.38
CA TRP A 131 -8.65 22.91 -6.10
C TRP A 131 -7.30 23.61 -5.97
N LYS A 132 -7.05 24.15 -4.80
CA LYS A 132 -5.73 24.57 -4.33
C LYS A 132 -5.31 23.66 -3.18
N THR A 133 -4.14 23.02 -3.28
CA THR A 133 -3.60 22.14 -2.26
C THR A 133 -2.31 22.70 -1.71
N SER A 134 -2.19 22.80 -0.38
CA SER A 134 -0.98 23.21 0.32
C SER A 134 -0.23 22.00 0.92
N PHE A 135 1.10 22.10 0.97
CA PHE A 135 2.00 21.03 1.39
C PHE A 135 2.90 21.44 2.55
N SER A 136 3.55 20.45 3.19
CA SER A 136 4.45 20.64 4.33
C SER A 136 5.75 21.41 4.02
N ASN A 137 6.05 21.64 2.77
CA ASN A 137 7.21 22.40 2.28
C ASN A 137 6.82 23.80 1.75
N ASP A 138 5.68 24.32 2.18
CA ASP A 138 5.10 25.60 1.80
C ASP A 138 4.81 25.76 0.28
N GLU A 139 4.90 24.67 -0.48
CA GLU A 139 4.46 24.66 -1.88
C GLU A 139 2.93 24.60 -1.97
N GLU A 140 2.42 25.05 -3.11
CA GLU A 140 1.01 24.95 -3.48
C GLU A 140 0.86 24.42 -4.91
N ILE A 141 -0.17 23.60 -5.12
CA ILE A 141 -0.54 23.09 -6.46
C ILE A 141 -2.01 23.39 -6.70
N ILE A 142 -2.29 23.87 -7.91
CA ILE A 142 -3.64 24.09 -8.43
C ILE A 142 -4.00 22.91 -9.33
N SER A 143 -5.22 22.36 -9.17
CA SER A 143 -5.69 21.24 -9.99
C SER A 143 -7.19 21.33 -10.25
N LYS A 144 -7.65 20.79 -11.40
CA LYS A 144 -9.09 20.68 -11.70
C LYS A 144 -9.76 19.58 -10.87
N ALA A 145 -9.05 18.49 -10.63
CA ALA A 145 -9.51 17.37 -9.81
C ALA A 145 -8.45 16.95 -8.80
N ILE A 146 -8.89 16.35 -7.69
CA ILE A 146 -8.03 15.68 -6.71
C ILE A 146 -8.41 14.21 -6.64
N LEU A 147 -7.39 13.34 -6.65
CA LEU A 147 -7.47 11.93 -6.31
C LEU A 147 -6.65 11.66 -5.03
N ILE A 148 -7.31 11.20 -3.97
CA ILE A 148 -6.64 10.80 -2.72
C ILE A 148 -6.55 9.28 -2.69
N THR A 149 -5.32 8.75 -2.61
CA THR A 149 -5.05 7.29 -2.56
C THR A 149 -4.35 6.86 -1.27
N THR A 150 -4.38 7.72 -0.26
CA THR A 150 -3.93 7.38 1.10
C THR A 150 -4.95 6.46 1.78
N PRO A 151 -4.59 5.73 2.86
CA PRO A 151 -5.58 5.08 3.71
C PRO A 151 -6.71 6.03 4.10
N VAL A 152 -7.95 5.53 4.12
CA VAL A 152 -9.16 6.36 4.29
C VAL A 152 -9.11 7.27 5.51
N PRO A 153 -8.63 6.83 6.71
CA PRO A 153 -8.51 7.74 7.85
C PRO A 153 -7.59 8.95 7.59
N GLN A 154 -6.52 8.77 6.80
CA GLN A 154 -5.64 9.88 6.42
C GLN A 154 -6.30 10.82 5.38
N ALA A 155 -7.11 10.27 4.48
CA ALA A 155 -7.89 11.07 3.54
C ALA A 155 -8.93 11.92 4.29
N ILE A 156 -9.64 11.33 5.25
CA ILE A 156 -10.59 12.03 6.11
C ILE A 156 -9.91 13.13 6.92
N GLU A 157 -8.72 12.87 7.46
CA GLU A 157 -7.93 13.88 8.19
C GLU A 157 -7.65 15.11 7.31
N ILE A 158 -7.23 14.92 6.05
CA ILE A 158 -7.00 16.01 5.10
C ILE A 158 -8.30 16.78 4.83
N ILE A 159 -9.40 16.08 4.60
CA ILE A 159 -10.71 16.65 4.29
C ILE A 159 -11.23 17.49 5.48
N ASP A 160 -11.15 16.95 6.70
CA ASP A 160 -11.62 17.62 7.92
C ASP A 160 -10.78 18.85 8.28
N GLN A 161 -9.45 18.74 8.17
CA GLN A 161 -8.53 19.88 8.37
C GLN A 161 -8.74 21.00 7.33
N SER A 162 -9.36 20.67 6.21
CA SER A 162 -9.67 21.59 5.11
C SER A 162 -11.06 22.21 5.21
N ASN A 163 -11.88 21.82 6.16
CA ASN A 163 -13.29 22.20 6.28
C ASN A 163 -14.11 21.87 5.01
N VAL A 164 -13.72 20.82 4.28
CA VAL A 164 -14.43 20.36 3.09
C VAL A 164 -15.62 19.49 3.51
N VAL A 165 -16.83 19.92 3.16
CA VAL A 165 -18.06 19.23 3.53
C VAL A 165 -18.44 18.25 2.45
N LEU A 166 -18.35 16.95 2.74
CA LEU A 166 -18.81 15.87 1.87
C LEU A 166 -20.33 15.65 2.02
N ASN A 167 -20.91 15.01 1.00
CA ASN A 167 -22.26 14.46 1.14
C ASN A 167 -22.33 13.51 2.36
N LYS A 168 -23.40 13.61 3.15
CA LYS A 168 -23.58 12.83 4.39
C LYS A 168 -23.50 11.30 4.17
N LEU A 169 -24.01 10.80 3.05
CA LEU A 169 -23.95 9.36 2.72
C LEU A 169 -22.53 8.92 2.39
N VAL A 170 -21.81 9.73 1.62
CA VAL A 170 -20.38 9.48 1.30
C VAL A 170 -19.58 9.48 2.59
N ARG A 171 -19.73 10.50 3.44
CA ARG A 171 -19.03 10.60 4.71
C ARG A 171 -19.29 9.38 5.59
N LYS A 172 -20.54 8.97 5.76
CA LYS A 172 -20.92 7.79 6.55
C LYS A 172 -20.31 6.48 6.02
N ARG A 173 -20.12 6.36 4.70
CA ARG A 173 -19.45 5.19 4.09
C ARG A 173 -17.95 5.18 4.44
N LEU A 174 -17.29 6.32 4.32
CA LEU A 174 -15.86 6.46 4.61
C LEU A 174 -15.55 6.27 6.10
N ASP A 175 -16.41 6.79 6.99
CA ASP A 175 -16.24 6.68 8.46
C ASP A 175 -16.33 5.22 8.98
N LYS A 176 -16.90 4.31 8.21
CA LYS A 176 -16.96 2.88 8.56
C LYS A 176 -15.66 2.14 8.30
N ILE A 177 -14.79 2.72 7.46
CA ILE A 177 -13.57 2.03 7.04
C ILE A 177 -12.50 2.15 8.13
N SER A 178 -12.21 1.05 8.77
CA SER A 178 -11.14 0.89 9.76
C SER A 178 -10.03 -0.03 9.24
N TYR A 179 -8.93 -0.07 9.94
CA TYR A 179 -7.75 -0.83 9.55
C TYR A 179 -7.16 -1.58 10.73
N GLU A 180 -6.71 -2.81 10.48
CA GLU A 180 -5.75 -3.47 11.34
C GLU A 180 -4.42 -2.70 11.34
N SER A 181 -3.71 -2.74 12.45
CA SER A 181 -2.30 -2.37 12.52
C SER A 181 -1.40 -3.61 12.51
N CYS A 182 -0.11 -3.41 12.25
CA CYS A 182 0.84 -4.51 12.23
C CYS A 182 2.25 -4.01 12.52
N TYR A 183 2.97 -4.68 13.40
CA TYR A 183 4.42 -4.55 13.51
C TYR A 183 5.07 -5.51 12.51
N ALA A 184 5.87 -4.97 11.62
CA ALA A 184 6.71 -5.74 10.71
C ALA A 184 8.13 -5.71 11.24
N ILE A 185 8.62 -6.84 11.77
CA ILE A 185 10.00 -7.00 12.22
C ILE A 185 10.81 -7.65 11.10
N MET A 186 11.84 -6.96 10.68
CA MET A 186 12.83 -7.42 9.72
C MET A 186 14.04 -7.93 10.51
N ALA A 187 14.27 -9.23 10.49
CA ALA A 187 15.29 -9.86 11.32
C ALA A 187 16.34 -10.62 10.51
N ILE A 188 17.60 -10.38 10.82
CA ILE A 188 18.75 -11.14 10.34
C ILE A 188 18.99 -12.29 11.31
N LEU A 189 19.17 -13.49 10.79
CA LEU A 189 19.33 -14.71 11.55
C LEU A 189 20.81 -15.11 11.65
N ASP A 190 21.15 -15.89 12.68
CA ASP A 190 22.47 -16.47 12.89
C ASP A 190 22.81 -17.59 11.88
N LYS A 191 21.79 -18.22 11.32
CA LYS A 191 21.86 -19.34 10.35
C LYS A 191 20.57 -19.38 9.51
N PRO A 192 20.54 -20.14 8.40
CA PRO A 192 19.32 -20.35 7.61
C PRO A 192 18.17 -20.88 8.49
N SER A 193 16.97 -20.38 8.24
CA SER A 193 15.79 -20.81 8.98
C SER A 193 15.40 -22.26 8.66
N LYS A 194 14.62 -22.88 9.56
CA LYS A 194 13.98 -24.17 9.34
C LYS A 194 12.52 -24.04 8.88
N ILE A 195 12.12 -22.85 8.42
CA ILE A 195 10.79 -22.66 7.84
C ILE A 195 10.69 -23.56 6.60
N PRO A 196 9.63 -24.37 6.49
CA PRO A 196 9.47 -25.24 5.32
C PRO A 196 9.40 -24.46 4.00
N SER A 197 9.87 -25.07 2.92
CA SER A 197 9.63 -24.53 1.57
C SER A 197 8.12 -24.29 1.37
N PRO A 198 7.74 -23.20 0.77
CA PRO A 198 8.52 -22.19 0.02
C PRO A 198 9.10 -21.02 0.86
N GLY A 199 9.27 -21.16 2.15
CA GLY A 199 9.83 -20.13 3.01
C GLY A 199 8.77 -19.16 3.54
N SER A 200 7.54 -19.64 3.74
CA SER A 200 6.49 -18.81 4.36
C SER A 200 5.58 -19.67 5.22
N ILE A 201 5.14 -19.12 6.35
CA ILE A 201 4.12 -19.75 7.20
C ILE A 201 3.12 -18.70 7.68
N SER A 202 1.84 -19.08 7.62
CA SER A 202 0.76 -18.41 8.34
C SER A 202 0.65 -19.05 9.72
N ILE A 203 0.58 -18.26 10.75
CA ILE A 203 0.61 -18.71 12.14
C ILE A 203 -0.70 -18.30 12.82
N ALA A 204 -1.34 -19.23 13.49
CA ALA A 204 -2.49 -18.98 14.35
C ALA A 204 -1.99 -18.81 15.79
N ASP A 205 -1.25 -17.74 16.05
CA ASP A 205 -0.67 -17.35 17.33
C ASP A 205 -1.19 -15.95 17.67
N ASP A 206 -1.34 -15.64 18.94
CA ASP A 206 -1.84 -14.35 19.40
C ASP A 206 -0.85 -13.20 19.15
N ILE A 207 0.42 -13.53 18.90
CA ILE A 207 1.51 -12.54 18.77
C ILE A 207 1.97 -12.39 17.31
N VAL A 208 2.12 -13.52 16.58
CA VAL A 208 2.66 -13.55 15.21
C VAL A 208 1.62 -14.14 14.25
N SER A 209 1.33 -13.44 13.16
CA SER A 209 0.40 -13.90 12.12
C SER A 209 1.09 -14.53 10.92
N TRP A 210 2.30 -14.04 10.59
CA TRP A 210 3.00 -14.45 9.38
C TRP A 210 4.52 -14.35 9.54
N ILE A 211 5.24 -15.32 8.99
CA ILE A 211 6.70 -15.23 8.79
C ILE A 211 7.02 -15.57 7.35
N SER A 212 7.89 -14.75 6.75
CA SER A 212 8.45 -14.95 5.41
C SER A 212 9.98 -15.04 5.51
N ASP A 213 10.55 -16.14 5.02
CA ASP A 213 12.00 -16.28 4.86
C ASP A 213 12.44 -15.60 3.56
N ASN A 214 13.10 -14.49 3.70
CA ASN A 214 13.52 -13.66 2.56
C ASN A 214 14.65 -14.30 1.74
N GLN A 215 15.44 -15.20 2.36
CA GLN A 215 16.47 -15.97 1.66
C GLN A 215 15.83 -17.05 0.78
N GLN A 216 14.91 -17.87 1.32
CA GLN A 216 14.18 -18.86 0.53
C GLN A 216 13.27 -18.20 -0.53
N LYS A 217 12.69 -17.07 -0.19
CA LYS A 217 11.92 -16.24 -1.15
C LYS A 217 12.79 -15.71 -2.30
N GLY A 218 14.12 -15.73 -2.14
CA GLY A 218 15.08 -15.31 -3.16
C GLY A 218 15.18 -13.80 -3.33
N ILE A 219 15.00 -13.03 -2.24
CA ILE A 219 15.18 -11.57 -2.22
C ILE A 219 16.34 -11.15 -1.32
N SER A 220 16.81 -12.01 -0.41
CA SER A 220 18.00 -11.78 0.43
C SER A 220 19.06 -12.86 0.18
N GLU A 221 20.31 -12.46 0.13
CA GLU A 221 21.44 -13.40 -0.02
C GLU A 221 21.83 -14.04 1.31
N ILE A 222 21.53 -13.38 2.43
CA ILE A 222 21.84 -13.85 3.77
C ILE A 222 20.57 -14.28 4.51
N PRO A 223 20.68 -15.13 5.55
CA PRO A 223 19.53 -15.58 6.34
C PRO A 223 18.78 -14.41 6.96
N ALA A 224 17.52 -14.21 6.52
CA ALA A 224 16.71 -13.09 6.93
C ALA A 224 15.22 -13.42 6.85
N ILE A 225 14.45 -12.99 7.83
CA ILE A 225 12.99 -13.17 7.87
C ILE A 225 12.26 -11.84 8.06
N THR A 226 11.07 -11.75 7.48
CA THR A 226 10.08 -10.70 7.83
C THR A 226 8.99 -11.35 8.68
N ILE A 227 8.71 -10.76 9.83
CA ILE A 227 7.71 -11.22 10.78
C ILE A 227 6.60 -10.17 10.82
N HIS A 228 5.35 -10.58 10.62
CA HIS A 228 4.18 -9.73 10.85
C HIS A 228 3.48 -10.14 12.13
N SER A 229 3.25 -9.16 13.01
CA SER A 229 2.51 -9.38 14.24
C SER A 229 1.01 -9.58 13.99
N ASN A 230 0.35 -10.20 14.97
CA ASN A 230 -1.11 -10.28 15.05
C ASN A 230 -1.68 -9.31 16.11
N LEU A 231 -0.82 -8.47 16.68
CA LEU A 231 -1.16 -7.60 17.80
C LEU A 231 -2.00 -6.41 17.34
N ASP A 232 -3.13 -6.20 17.98
CA ASP A 232 -3.91 -4.97 17.83
C ASP A 232 -3.20 -3.83 18.56
N TYR A 233 -2.94 -2.74 17.87
CA TYR A 233 -2.35 -1.53 18.44
C TYR A 233 -3.15 -1.01 19.66
N LEU A 234 -4.47 -1.13 19.63
CA LEU A 234 -5.33 -0.63 20.72
C LEU A 234 -5.13 -1.40 22.02
N GLU A 235 -4.83 -2.69 21.94
CA GLU A 235 -4.55 -3.52 23.12
C GLU A 235 -3.16 -3.23 23.70
N TYR A 236 -2.18 -2.93 22.85
CA TYR A 236 -0.78 -2.81 23.23
C TYR A 236 -0.23 -1.37 23.18
N LYS A 237 -1.09 -0.38 22.97
CA LYS A 237 -0.67 1.04 22.89
C LYS A 237 0.08 1.59 24.10
N ASN A 238 -0.09 0.95 25.26
CA ASN A 238 0.57 1.31 26.53
C ASN A 238 1.72 0.34 26.88
N ALA A 239 1.97 -0.69 26.09
CA ALA A 239 3.09 -1.61 26.33
C ALA A 239 4.42 -0.94 25.94
N ASP A 240 5.50 -1.34 26.63
CA ASP A 240 6.84 -0.97 26.18
C ASP A 240 7.09 -1.64 24.80
N ILE A 241 7.45 -0.84 23.82
CA ILE A 241 7.67 -1.34 22.46
C ILE A 241 8.80 -2.36 22.40
N LYS A 242 9.79 -2.28 23.29
CA LYS A 242 10.90 -3.25 23.34
C LYS A 242 10.47 -4.60 23.84
N ASP A 243 9.60 -4.63 24.86
CA ASP A 243 9.04 -5.86 25.39
C ASP A 243 8.17 -6.56 24.35
N LEU A 244 7.41 -5.77 23.59
CA LEU A 244 6.59 -6.23 22.48
C LEU A 244 7.43 -6.81 21.33
N GLU A 245 8.46 -6.09 20.92
CA GLU A 245 9.42 -6.56 19.90
C GLU A 245 10.08 -7.86 20.32
N GLN A 246 10.51 -7.95 21.58
CA GLN A 246 11.12 -9.14 22.14
C GLN A 246 10.16 -10.34 22.11
N SER A 247 8.91 -10.15 22.51
CA SER A 247 7.88 -11.21 22.47
C SER A 247 7.61 -11.71 21.06
N ILE A 248 7.55 -10.80 20.06
CA ILE A 248 7.39 -11.16 18.65
C ILE A 248 8.60 -11.96 18.15
N ILE A 249 9.81 -11.55 18.50
CA ILE A 249 11.06 -12.22 18.10
C ILE A 249 11.12 -13.62 18.72
N GLU A 250 10.85 -13.76 20.00
CA GLU A 250 10.87 -15.06 20.70
C GLU A 250 9.85 -16.04 20.12
N SER A 251 8.65 -15.54 19.76
CA SER A 251 7.66 -16.38 19.07
C SER A 251 8.21 -16.80 17.69
N ALA A 252 8.75 -15.90 16.89
CA ALA A 252 9.27 -16.21 15.56
C ALA A 252 10.46 -17.18 15.58
N GLU A 253 11.34 -17.10 16.60
CA GLU A 253 12.47 -18.02 16.78
C GLU A 253 12.02 -19.47 17.00
N LYS A 254 10.83 -19.68 17.63
CA LYS A 254 10.25 -21.04 17.81
C LYS A 254 9.92 -21.69 16.46
N TYR A 255 9.55 -20.90 15.44
CA TYR A 255 9.22 -21.40 14.10
C TYR A 255 10.45 -21.46 13.19
N SER A 256 11.28 -20.43 13.20
CA SER A 256 12.48 -20.35 12.36
C SER A 256 13.59 -21.32 12.80
N LYS A 257 13.61 -21.73 14.08
CA LYS A 257 14.68 -22.52 14.71
C LYS A 257 16.07 -21.90 14.52
N ALA A 258 16.12 -20.56 14.41
CA ALA A 258 17.33 -19.75 14.31
C ALA A 258 17.20 -18.54 15.25
N LYS A 259 18.34 -18.01 15.70
CA LYS A 259 18.38 -16.84 16.58
C LYS A 259 18.45 -15.55 15.79
N VAL A 260 17.76 -14.54 16.26
CA VAL A 260 17.84 -13.19 15.70
C VAL A 260 19.12 -12.51 16.17
N LYS A 261 19.97 -12.08 15.22
CA LYS A 261 21.22 -11.35 15.48
C LYS A 261 21.00 -9.84 15.56
N SER A 262 20.22 -9.33 14.61
CA SER A 262 19.86 -7.91 14.53
C SER A 262 18.51 -7.76 13.86
N TYR A 263 17.80 -6.69 14.17
CA TYR A 263 16.48 -6.45 13.60
C TYR A 263 16.19 -4.96 13.50
N GLN A 264 15.21 -4.64 12.67
CA GLN A 264 14.56 -3.33 12.61
C GLN A 264 13.05 -3.53 12.58
N THR A 265 12.32 -2.63 13.23
CA THR A 265 10.86 -2.65 13.29
C THR A 265 10.26 -1.54 12.44
N HIS A 266 9.17 -1.86 11.77
CA HIS A 266 8.30 -0.89 11.11
C HIS A 266 6.87 -1.08 11.58
N PHE A 267 6.23 -0.01 12.01
CA PHE A 267 4.84 -0.04 12.43
C PHE A 267 3.90 0.43 11.32
N TRP A 268 3.08 -0.48 10.82
CA TRP A 268 2.01 -0.20 9.88
C TRP A 268 0.72 0.14 10.62
N ARG A 269 0.47 1.43 10.84
CA ARG A 269 -0.77 1.90 11.50
C ARG A 269 -2.03 1.51 10.71
N TYR A 270 -1.95 1.47 9.40
CA TYR A 270 -3.02 1.13 8.47
C TYR A 270 -2.56 -0.02 7.57
N SER A 271 -2.42 -1.21 8.17
CA SER A 271 -1.88 -2.39 7.49
C SER A 271 -2.86 -2.94 6.47
N LYS A 272 -4.07 -3.29 6.91
CA LYS A 272 -5.10 -3.92 6.09
C LYS A 272 -6.46 -3.37 6.48
N PRO A 273 -7.33 -2.98 5.53
CA PRO A 273 -8.70 -2.56 5.85
C PRO A 273 -9.49 -3.74 6.42
N LEU A 274 -10.20 -3.50 7.53
CA LEU A 274 -11.14 -4.41 8.16
C LEU A 274 -12.48 -4.37 7.41
N GLU A 275 -12.96 -3.16 7.16
CA GLU A 275 -14.15 -2.92 6.33
C GLU A 275 -13.74 -2.33 4.99
N GLN A 276 -14.54 -2.62 3.98
CA GLN A 276 -14.33 -2.17 2.62
C GLN A 276 -15.58 -1.47 2.08
N ASP A 277 -15.36 -0.49 1.22
CA ASP A 277 -16.43 0.05 0.40
C ASP A 277 -16.77 -0.95 -0.73
N ALA A 278 -18.05 -1.07 -1.06
CA ALA A 278 -18.51 -1.97 -2.11
C ALA A 278 -18.11 -1.49 -3.53
N GLN A 279 -17.81 -0.19 -3.68
CA GLN A 279 -17.41 0.40 -4.96
C GLN A 279 -15.89 0.38 -5.12
N ARG A 280 -15.41 0.34 -6.35
CA ARG A 280 -13.97 0.30 -6.67
C ARG A 280 -13.26 1.63 -6.40
N PHE A 281 -14.00 2.72 -6.25
CA PHE A 281 -13.55 4.05 -5.84
C PHE A 281 -14.74 4.83 -5.28
N VAL A 282 -14.46 5.96 -4.65
CA VAL A 282 -15.51 6.88 -4.15
C VAL A 282 -15.36 8.22 -4.86
N GLU A 283 -16.44 8.67 -5.49
CA GLU A 283 -16.60 10.04 -5.96
C GLU A 283 -17.16 10.88 -4.81
N ALA A 284 -16.31 11.71 -4.22
CA ALA A 284 -16.61 12.39 -2.96
C ALA A 284 -17.37 13.72 -3.14
N ASN A 285 -17.40 14.26 -4.36
CA ASN A 285 -18.10 15.49 -4.70
C ASN A 285 -19.58 15.28 -5.10
N ILE A 286 -20.07 14.03 -5.13
CA ILE A 286 -21.46 13.72 -5.52
C ILE A 286 -22.47 14.54 -4.71
N ASN A 287 -23.41 15.20 -5.42
CA ASN A 287 -24.44 16.06 -4.83
C ASN A 287 -23.88 17.19 -3.96
N THR A 288 -22.73 17.72 -4.32
CA THR A 288 -22.12 18.90 -3.72
C THR A 288 -21.74 19.91 -4.81
N SER A 289 -21.34 21.11 -4.42
CA SER A 289 -20.76 22.11 -5.34
C SER A 289 -19.24 22.04 -5.42
N LEU A 290 -18.62 20.98 -4.87
CA LEU A 290 -17.18 20.81 -4.90
C LEU A 290 -16.69 20.46 -6.31
N PRO A 291 -15.49 20.92 -6.70
CA PRO A 291 -14.84 20.37 -7.88
C PRO A 291 -14.59 18.88 -7.74
N PRO A 292 -14.25 18.16 -8.81
CA PRO A 292 -14.04 16.72 -8.77
C PRO A 292 -13.06 16.27 -7.67
N LEU A 293 -13.54 15.38 -6.78
CA LEU A 293 -12.78 14.82 -5.67
C LEU A 293 -13.03 13.31 -5.58
N PHE A 294 -11.97 12.52 -5.69
CA PHE A 294 -12.04 11.06 -5.71
C PHE A 294 -11.18 10.44 -4.63
N LEU A 295 -11.61 9.28 -4.10
CA LEU A 295 -10.81 8.43 -3.24
C LEU A 295 -10.68 7.05 -3.88
N ALA A 296 -9.47 6.47 -3.84
CA ALA A 296 -9.19 5.14 -4.33
C ALA A 296 -8.14 4.45 -3.44
N GLY A 297 -8.13 3.14 -3.43
CA GLY A 297 -7.21 2.33 -2.64
C GLY A 297 -7.74 0.94 -2.35
N ASP A 298 -7.02 0.16 -1.57
CA ASP A 298 -7.35 -1.21 -1.21
C ASP A 298 -8.58 -1.36 -0.28
N ALA A 299 -9.07 -0.27 0.29
CA ALA A 299 -10.34 -0.25 1.01
C ALA A 299 -11.57 -0.13 0.07
N MET A 300 -11.35 0.00 -1.24
CA MET A 300 -12.38 0.15 -2.26
C MET A 300 -12.51 -1.14 -3.08
N ALA A 301 -13.53 -1.96 -2.77
CA ALA A 301 -13.85 -3.23 -3.45
C ALA A 301 -12.74 -4.29 -3.43
N GLY A 302 -11.94 -4.34 -2.40
CA GLY A 302 -11.01 -5.43 -2.18
C GLY A 302 -9.70 -5.02 -1.51
N PRO A 303 -9.38 -5.64 -0.36
CA PRO A 303 -8.09 -5.47 0.27
C PRO A 303 -7.03 -6.12 -0.61
N ARG A 304 -5.75 -5.82 -0.34
CA ARG A 304 -4.60 -6.43 -0.99
C ARG A 304 -4.16 -5.69 -2.27
N VAL A 305 -3.15 -6.27 -2.89
CA VAL A 305 -2.46 -5.68 -4.06
C VAL A 305 -3.39 -5.54 -5.26
N GLU A 306 -4.16 -6.59 -5.57
CA GLU A 306 -5.12 -6.57 -6.68
C GLU A 306 -6.19 -5.50 -6.50
N GLY A 307 -6.81 -5.41 -5.31
CA GLY A 307 -7.82 -4.40 -5.02
C GLY A 307 -7.28 -2.97 -5.15
N ALA A 308 -6.07 -2.72 -4.62
CA ALA A 308 -5.42 -1.42 -4.77
C ALA A 308 -5.14 -1.08 -6.25
N PHE A 309 -4.68 -2.06 -7.04
CA PHE A 309 -4.46 -1.89 -8.48
C PHE A 309 -5.76 -1.57 -9.21
N MET A 310 -6.79 -2.39 -9.03
CA MET A 310 -8.08 -2.25 -9.71
C MET A 310 -8.80 -0.96 -9.32
N SER A 311 -8.71 -0.55 -8.05
CA SER A 311 -9.23 0.74 -7.60
C SER A 311 -8.57 1.91 -8.34
N GLY A 312 -7.24 1.92 -8.45
CA GLY A 312 -6.50 2.92 -9.23
C GLY A 312 -6.83 2.88 -10.73
N PHE A 313 -7.03 1.67 -11.26
CA PHE A 313 -7.34 1.45 -12.66
C PHE A 313 -8.69 2.07 -13.04
N TYR A 314 -9.75 1.79 -12.28
CA TYR A 314 -11.09 2.28 -12.61
C TYR A 314 -11.33 3.75 -12.26
N VAL A 315 -10.72 4.27 -11.19
CA VAL A 315 -10.87 5.69 -10.86
C VAL A 315 -10.28 6.60 -11.93
N ALA A 316 -9.24 6.17 -12.62
CA ALA A 316 -8.65 6.93 -13.72
C ALA A 316 -9.62 7.12 -14.89
N ASP A 317 -10.39 6.10 -15.23
CA ASP A 317 -11.43 6.18 -16.25
C ASP A 317 -12.55 7.15 -15.84
N ALA A 318 -13.01 7.05 -14.59
CA ALA A 318 -14.02 7.96 -14.05
C ALA A 318 -13.56 9.43 -14.08
N ILE A 319 -12.32 9.70 -13.66
CA ILE A 319 -11.73 11.05 -13.70
C ILE A 319 -11.60 11.54 -15.15
N THR A 320 -11.16 10.68 -16.07
CA THR A 320 -11.01 11.04 -17.49
C THR A 320 -12.35 11.49 -18.08
N ASN A 321 -13.42 10.74 -17.82
CA ASN A 321 -14.77 11.04 -18.28
C ASN A 321 -15.34 12.32 -17.62
N ASN A 322 -15.00 12.56 -16.36
CA ASN A 322 -15.46 13.76 -15.64
C ASN A 322 -14.79 15.06 -16.15
N LEU A 323 -13.54 14.95 -16.63
CA LEU A 323 -12.75 16.09 -17.14
C LEU A 323 -12.79 16.21 -18.69
N SER A 324 -13.65 15.46 -19.36
CA SER A 324 -13.89 15.57 -20.83
C SER A 324 -14.97 16.61 -21.16
#